data_32cee49139874829b8a6743c364ab07e
#
_entry.id   32cee49139874829b8a6743c364ab07e
#
_cell.length_a   1.000
_cell.length_b   1.000
_cell.length_c   1.000
_cell.angle_alpha   90.00
_cell.angle_beta   90.00
_cell.angle_gamma   90.00
#
_symmetry.space_group_name_H-M   'P 1'
#
loop_
_entity.id
_entity.type
_entity.pdbx_description
1 polymer ?
#
loop_
_entity_poly.entity_id
_entity_poly.type
_entity_poly.pdbx_seq_one_letter_code
_entity_poly.pdbx_strand_id
1 'polypeptide(L)'
;KPDRYIHIVGQRGEIEGKLEEGKMIVRKYDSSPANFYGVSEEIDVNSKVVNKAEFGGHNGGDFLIMHDLLAYLNGDRSSISITSLADSVNGHLCVFAAEKSRKENKFVNIAELKS
;
A
#
# COMPACT_ATOMS: atom_id res chain seq x y z
N LYS A 1 -13.63 -7.10 16.27
CA LYS A 1 -12.31 -7.47 15.73
C LYS A 1 -12.02 -6.51 14.58
N PRO A 2 -10.89 -5.81 14.56
CA PRO A 2 -10.55 -4.97 13.40
C PRO A 2 -10.42 -5.86 12.17
N ASP A 3 -11.06 -5.46 11.09
CA ASP A 3 -11.01 -6.14 9.80
C ASP A 3 -10.48 -5.12 8.78
N ARG A 4 -9.22 -5.28 8.38
CA ARG A 4 -8.57 -4.41 7.40
C ARG A 4 -8.60 -5.08 6.04
N TYR A 5 -9.42 -4.54 5.19
CA TYR A 5 -9.61 -5.01 3.83
C TYR A 5 -9.03 -4.02 2.84
N ILE A 6 -8.33 -4.52 1.85
CA ILE A 6 -7.82 -3.75 0.74
C ILE A 6 -8.31 -4.33 -0.57
N HIS A 7 -8.82 -3.49 -1.46
CA HIS A 7 -9.20 -3.88 -2.81
C HIS A 7 -8.77 -2.77 -3.77
N ILE A 8 -7.89 -3.11 -4.68
CA ILE A 8 -7.35 -2.20 -5.69
C ILE A 8 -7.72 -2.76 -7.06
N VAL A 9 -8.44 -1.99 -7.84
CA VAL A 9 -8.86 -2.34 -9.20
C VAL A 9 -8.08 -1.49 -10.19
N GLY A 10 -7.42 -2.16 -11.12
CA GLY A 10 -6.67 -1.54 -12.20
C GLY A 10 -7.18 -1.96 -13.57
N GLN A 11 -6.59 -1.41 -14.60
CA GLN A 11 -6.96 -1.69 -16.00
C GLN A 11 -6.71 -3.15 -16.43
N ARG A 12 -5.72 -3.82 -15.82
CA ARG A 12 -5.24 -5.14 -16.22
C ARG A 12 -5.45 -6.22 -15.17
N GLY A 13 -6.13 -5.89 -14.07
CA GLY A 13 -6.35 -6.82 -12.97
C GLY A 13 -6.76 -6.12 -11.69
N GLU A 14 -6.93 -6.92 -10.67
CA GLU A 14 -7.26 -6.45 -9.33
C GLU A 14 -6.44 -7.19 -8.27
N ILE A 15 -6.27 -6.53 -7.13
CA ILE A 15 -5.65 -7.10 -5.94
C ILE A 15 -6.64 -6.97 -4.80
N GLU A 16 -6.88 -8.06 -4.13
CA GLU A 16 -7.78 -8.14 -2.97
C GLU A 16 -7.05 -8.79 -1.81
N GLY A 17 -7.17 -8.24 -0.62
CA GLY A 17 -6.54 -8.82 0.56
C GLY A 17 -7.19 -8.43 1.86
N LYS A 18 -7.13 -9.36 2.81
CA LYS A 18 -7.46 -9.15 4.21
C LYS A 18 -6.20 -9.31 5.03
N LEU A 19 -5.78 -8.20 5.66
CA LEU A 19 -4.50 -8.15 6.37
C LEU A 19 -4.45 -9.16 7.53
N GLU A 20 -5.57 -9.37 8.21
CA GLU A 20 -5.66 -10.30 9.35
C GLU A 20 -5.53 -11.78 8.94
N GLU A 21 -5.88 -12.10 7.70
CA GLU A 21 -5.75 -13.45 7.15
C GLU A 21 -4.35 -13.71 6.58
N GLY A 22 -3.59 -12.63 6.30
CA GLY A 22 -2.26 -12.71 5.71
C GLY A 22 -2.26 -13.26 4.29
N LYS A 23 -3.39 -13.13 3.60
CA LYS A 23 -3.61 -13.61 2.24
C LYS A 23 -3.93 -12.46 1.32
N MET A 24 -3.41 -12.54 0.11
CA MET A 24 -3.69 -11.62 -0.97
C MET A 24 -4.03 -12.41 -2.23
N ILE A 25 -5.08 -11.98 -2.93
CA ILE A 25 -5.50 -12.56 -4.19
C ILE A 25 -5.19 -11.55 -5.30
N VAL A 26 -4.45 -11.99 -6.29
CA VAL A 26 -4.17 -11.20 -7.50
C VAL A 26 -4.92 -11.82 -8.66
N ARG A 27 -5.80 -11.05 -9.30
CA ARG A 27 -6.54 -11.48 -10.49
C ARG A 27 -6.08 -10.65 -11.68
N LYS A 28 -5.62 -11.30 -12.73
CA LYS A 28 -5.27 -10.65 -13.99
C LYS A 28 -6.43 -10.80 -14.95
N TYR A 29 -6.90 -9.68 -15.48
CA TYR A 29 -7.95 -9.71 -16.51
C TYR A 29 -7.34 -10.20 -17.82
N ASP A 30 -8.05 -11.14 -18.45
CA ASP A 30 -7.73 -11.56 -19.81
C ASP A 30 -8.61 -10.77 -20.81
N SER A 31 -8.06 -10.49 -21.98
CA SER A 31 -8.80 -9.90 -23.08
C SER A 31 -9.78 -10.87 -23.75
N SER A 32 -9.79 -12.14 -23.35
CA SER A 32 -10.70 -13.16 -23.86
C SER A 32 -12.08 -13.03 -23.23
N PRO A 33 -13.17 -12.88 -24.02
CA PRO A 33 -14.53 -12.81 -23.50
C PRO A 33 -14.97 -14.04 -22.69
N ALA A 34 -14.30 -15.19 -22.89
CA ALA A 34 -14.61 -16.45 -22.19
C ALA A 34 -13.99 -16.53 -20.79
N ASN A 35 -13.01 -15.67 -20.48
CA ASN A 35 -12.25 -15.73 -19.22
C ASN A 35 -11.95 -14.34 -18.68
N PHE A 36 -12.99 -13.52 -18.52
CA PHE A 36 -12.84 -12.13 -18.05
C PHE A 36 -12.06 -12.01 -16.73
N TYR A 37 -12.18 -12.99 -15.85
CA TYR A 37 -11.46 -13.01 -14.57
C TYR A 37 -10.07 -13.67 -14.64
N GLY A 38 -9.62 -14.11 -15.80
CA GLY A 38 -8.26 -14.58 -16.04
C GLY A 38 -7.70 -15.55 -14.98
N VAL A 39 -6.39 -15.48 -14.78
CA VAL A 39 -5.68 -16.28 -13.79
C VAL A 39 -5.75 -15.60 -12.43
N SER A 40 -6.24 -16.32 -11.43
CA SER A 40 -6.22 -15.92 -10.03
C SER A 40 -5.03 -16.58 -9.32
N GLU A 41 -4.24 -15.79 -8.62
CA GLU A 41 -3.10 -16.23 -7.81
C GLU A 41 -3.34 -15.84 -6.35
N GLU A 42 -3.33 -16.82 -5.44
CA GLU A 42 -3.34 -16.56 -4.00
C GLU A 42 -1.89 -16.48 -3.49
N ILE A 43 -1.56 -15.37 -2.85
CA ILE A 43 -0.25 -15.12 -2.26
C ILE A 43 -0.39 -15.14 -0.74
N ASP A 44 0.32 -16.07 -0.09
CA ASP A 44 0.48 -16.05 1.36
C ASP A 44 1.54 -14.98 1.73
N VAL A 45 1.06 -13.83 2.20
CA VAL A 45 1.92 -12.71 2.60
C VAL A 45 2.71 -13.06 3.86
N ASN A 46 2.18 -13.95 4.71
CA ASN A 46 2.84 -14.36 5.94
C ASN A 46 4.05 -15.29 5.70
N SER A 47 4.11 -15.97 4.55
CA SER A 47 5.24 -16.85 4.21
C SER A 47 6.55 -16.09 4.04
N LYS A 48 6.47 -14.77 3.80
CA LYS A 48 7.64 -13.88 3.64
C LYS A 48 8.12 -13.26 4.96
N VAL A 49 7.35 -13.44 6.05
CA VAL A 49 7.72 -12.90 7.35
C VAL A 49 8.48 -13.95 8.14
N VAL A 50 9.77 -13.77 8.25
CA VAL A 50 10.65 -14.62 9.07
C VAL A 50 10.28 -14.45 10.54
N ASN A 51 9.89 -15.54 11.22
CA ASN A 51 9.65 -15.63 12.66
C ASN A 51 8.58 -14.70 13.26
N LYS A 52 7.30 -15.01 13.00
CA LYS A 52 6.15 -14.39 13.68
C LYS A 52 6.19 -14.44 15.21
N ALA A 53 6.85 -15.43 15.79
CA ALA A 53 6.84 -15.66 17.23
C ALA A 53 7.83 -14.77 18.03
N GLU A 54 8.88 -14.29 17.40
CA GLU A 54 9.94 -13.52 18.07
C GLU A 54 9.73 -11.99 18.00
N PHE A 55 8.95 -11.49 17.03
CA PHE A 55 8.81 -10.04 16.77
C PHE A 55 7.34 -9.62 16.80
N GLY A 56 6.68 -9.89 17.87
CA GLY A 56 5.26 -9.88 18.13
C GLY A 56 4.47 -8.58 17.99
N GLY A 57 4.70 -7.73 17.04
CA GLY A 57 3.86 -6.56 16.76
C GLY A 57 3.40 -6.52 15.30
N HIS A 58 2.14 -6.17 15.05
CA HIS A 58 1.60 -5.94 13.70
C HIS A 58 1.94 -7.02 12.65
N ASN A 59 1.93 -8.29 13.07
CA ASN A 59 2.32 -9.45 12.22
C ASN A 59 3.74 -9.35 11.63
N GLY A 60 4.69 -8.78 12.39
CA GLY A 60 6.08 -8.61 11.92
C GLY A 60 6.33 -7.31 11.15
N GLY A 61 5.31 -6.46 10.97
CA GLY A 61 5.45 -5.18 10.26
C GLY A 61 6.47 -4.25 10.91
N ASP A 62 6.49 -4.19 12.24
CA ASP A 62 7.42 -3.32 12.98
C ASP A 62 8.88 -3.76 12.73
N PHE A 63 9.14 -5.06 12.69
CA PHE A 63 10.46 -5.59 12.35
C PHE A 63 10.86 -5.22 10.91
N LEU A 64 9.96 -5.39 9.95
CA LEU A 64 10.24 -5.07 8.56
C LEU A 64 10.54 -3.58 8.35
N ILE A 65 9.82 -2.69 9.03
CA ILE A 65 10.10 -1.24 8.99
C ILE A 65 11.51 -0.95 9.47
N MET A 66 11.92 -1.54 10.60
CA MET A 66 13.27 -1.35 11.14
C MET A 66 14.34 -1.95 10.23
N HIS A 67 14.09 -3.14 9.69
CA HIS A 67 14.99 -3.79 8.73
C HIS A 67 15.20 -2.89 7.50
N ASP A 68 14.13 -2.39 6.91
CA ASP A 68 14.18 -1.53 5.73
C ASP A 68 14.88 -0.20 6.02
N LEU A 69 14.64 0.39 7.21
CA LEU A 69 15.35 1.59 7.63
C LEU A 69 16.86 1.36 7.72
N LEU A 70 17.29 0.27 8.35
CA LEU A 70 18.70 -0.07 8.45
C LEU A 70 19.33 -0.34 7.08
N ALA A 71 18.63 -1.06 6.21
CA ALA A 71 19.07 -1.28 4.83
C ALA A 71 19.24 0.06 4.08
N TYR A 72 18.25 0.95 4.21
CA TYR A 72 18.30 2.29 3.63
C TYR A 72 19.50 3.10 4.14
N LEU A 73 19.78 3.10 5.44
CA LEU A 73 20.93 3.81 6.02
C LEU A 73 22.27 3.23 5.54
N ASN A 74 22.30 1.93 5.23
CA ASN A 74 23.45 1.26 4.63
C ASN A 74 23.55 1.40 3.10
N GLY A 75 22.69 2.19 2.49
CA GLY A 75 22.75 2.53 1.06
C GLY A 75 21.84 1.70 0.15
N ASP A 76 21.11 0.72 0.67
CA ASP A 76 20.11 -0.03 -0.11
C ASP A 76 18.86 0.84 -0.30
N ARG A 77 18.51 1.10 -1.55
CA ARG A 77 17.35 1.90 -1.97
C ARG A 77 16.25 1.07 -2.63
N SER A 78 16.31 -0.25 -2.52
CA SER A 78 15.41 -1.17 -3.23
C SER A 78 14.03 -1.27 -2.59
N SER A 79 13.90 -1.00 -1.29
CA SER A 79 12.61 -1.10 -0.60
C SER A 79 11.65 0.01 -1.02
N ILE A 80 10.43 -0.40 -1.40
CA ILE A 80 9.31 0.50 -1.72
C ILE A 80 8.56 0.98 -0.47
N SER A 81 8.87 0.44 0.70
CA SER A 81 8.19 0.80 1.96
C SER A 81 8.78 2.06 2.60
N ILE A 82 9.97 2.49 2.16
CA ILE A 82 10.60 3.71 2.66
C ILE A 82 9.97 4.93 1.98
N THR A 83 9.30 5.74 2.78
CA THR A 83 8.72 7.01 2.35
C THR A 83 9.67 8.15 2.63
N SER A 84 10.05 8.92 1.62
CA SER A 84 10.85 10.13 1.81
C SER A 84 10.06 11.23 2.52
N LEU A 85 10.76 12.19 3.14
CA LEU A 85 10.11 13.37 3.70
C LEU A 85 9.31 14.15 2.64
N ALA A 86 9.83 14.23 1.41
CA ALA A 86 9.14 14.89 0.30
C ALA A 86 7.83 14.20 -0.07
N ASP A 87 7.81 12.85 -0.10
CA ASP A 87 6.60 12.07 -0.37
C ASP A 87 5.59 12.23 0.77
N SER A 88 6.06 12.23 2.02
CA SER A 88 5.22 12.46 3.19
C SER A 88 4.57 13.84 3.15
N VAL A 89 5.32 14.90 2.79
CA VAL A 89 4.78 16.26 2.60
C VAL A 89 3.70 16.27 1.52
N ASN A 90 3.89 15.58 0.40
CA ASN A 90 2.87 15.48 -0.64
C ASN A 90 1.56 14.88 -0.12
N GLY A 91 1.64 13.84 0.73
CA GLY A 91 0.47 13.26 1.39
C GLY A 91 -0.28 14.28 2.25
N HIS A 92 0.44 15.06 3.04
CA HIS A 92 -0.15 16.12 3.87
C HIS A 92 -0.78 17.24 3.03
N LEU A 93 -0.16 17.62 1.92
CA LEU A 93 -0.73 18.61 1.00
C LEU A 93 -2.04 18.14 0.39
N CYS A 94 -2.22 16.84 0.14
CA CYS A 94 -3.50 16.29 -0.30
C CYS A 94 -4.61 16.52 0.73
N VAL A 95 -4.31 16.31 2.02
CA VAL A 95 -5.28 16.55 3.11
C VAL A 95 -5.62 18.03 3.22
N PHE A 96 -4.63 18.92 3.14
CA PHE A 96 -4.85 20.37 3.17
C PHE A 96 -5.66 20.86 1.96
N ALA A 97 -5.38 20.32 0.76
CA ALA A 97 -6.15 20.63 -0.43
C ALA A 97 -7.60 20.17 -0.30
N ALA A 98 -7.85 18.99 0.25
CA ALA A 98 -9.19 18.48 0.50
C ALA A 98 -9.97 19.38 1.47
N GLU A 99 -9.34 19.79 2.58
CA GLU A 99 -9.98 20.67 3.55
C GLU A 99 -10.25 22.08 2.98
N LYS A 100 -9.32 22.61 2.18
CA LYS A 100 -9.53 23.87 1.46
C LYS A 100 -10.67 23.75 0.45
N SER A 101 -10.70 22.67 -0.33
CA SER A 101 -11.79 22.37 -1.27
C SER A 101 -13.15 22.31 -0.57
N ARG A 102 -13.21 21.63 0.58
CA ARG A 102 -14.42 21.54 1.41
C ARG A 102 -14.90 22.91 1.88
N LYS A 103 -13.98 23.77 2.37
CA LYS A 103 -14.32 25.10 2.89
C LYS A 103 -14.76 26.07 1.80
N GLU A 104 -14.09 26.01 0.65
CA GLU A 104 -14.29 26.96 -0.44
C GLU A 104 -15.27 26.44 -1.51
N ASN A 105 -15.75 25.19 -1.35
CA ASN A 105 -16.65 24.51 -2.28
C ASN A 105 -16.17 24.57 -3.74
N LYS A 106 -14.85 24.35 -3.95
CA LYS A 106 -14.22 24.38 -5.27
C LYS A 106 -13.13 23.32 -5.40
N PHE A 107 -12.75 22.99 -6.62
CA PHE A 107 -11.54 22.19 -6.86
C PHE A 107 -10.30 22.97 -6.45
N VAL A 108 -9.37 22.28 -5.77
CA VAL A 108 -8.08 22.84 -5.37
C VAL A 108 -6.96 22.03 -6.00
N ASN A 109 -6.08 22.70 -6.75
CA ASN A 109 -4.90 22.06 -7.29
C ASN A 109 -3.84 21.98 -6.18
N ILE A 110 -3.34 20.74 -5.91
CA ILE A 110 -2.33 20.51 -4.87
C ILE A 110 -1.03 21.30 -5.15
N ALA A 111 -0.69 21.52 -6.43
CA ALA A 111 0.49 22.30 -6.80
C ALA A 111 0.45 23.74 -6.29
N GLU A 112 -0.73 24.33 -6.10
CA GLU A 112 -0.92 25.68 -5.56
C GLU A 112 -0.57 25.79 -4.07
N LEU A 113 -0.42 24.65 -3.37
CA LEU A 113 -0.07 24.59 -1.95
C LEU A 113 1.43 24.37 -1.72
N LYS A 114 2.22 24.25 -2.78
CA LYS A 114 3.67 24.01 -2.72
C LYS A 114 4.51 25.28 -2.68
N SER A 115 3.88 26.43 -2.48
CA SER A 115 4.56 27.74 -2.40
C SER A 115 5.25 27.97 -1.07
#